data_2cd6d3fd6cfa3e73cc0b04faa1273710
#
_entry.id   2cd6d3fd6cfa3e73cc0b04faa1273710
#
_cell.length_a   1.000
_cell.length_b   1.000
_cell.length_c   1.000
_cell.angle_alpha   90.00
_cell.angle_beta   90.00
_cell.angle_gamma   90.00
#
_symmetry.space_group_name_H-M   'P 1'
#
loop_
_entity.id
_entity.type
_entity.pdbx_description
1 polymer ?
#
loop_
_entity_poly.entity_id
_entity_poly.type
_entity_poly.pdbx_seq_one_letter_code
_entity_poly.pdbx_strand_id
1 'polypeptide(L)'
;MSVFRVTRSAVLLLTSCLPAAALAQTESKGVYVTAYGQVSRIGASTFTESGARGAGAGVQAKFGRGLGGGGDVGYRFGNGWAAEVEWNYRSHALTSLRQGTTTLAQDGDYASNIVLINGVRRFPSTRAWTPYVGAGLGVVLEVDLDLRPASSGGSRAYSSSGRLAPQLMSGVEYALTPTWRLITDARWLRAGAVSADNATGNSGGSVRSPRYNPLSVQVGVRYGF
;
A
#
# COMPACT_ATOMS: atom_id res chain seq x y z
N MET A 1 3.28 -16.14 -42.73
CA MET A 1 4.00 -14.97 -42.18
C MET A 1 2.97 -13.92 -41.80
N SER A 2 2.64 -13.84 -40.54
CA SER A 2 1.66 -12.86 -40.01
C SER A 2 2.40 -11.97 -38.97
N VAL A 3 2.49 -10.69 -39.29
CA VAL A 3 3.21 -9.68 -38.53
C VAL A 3 2.27 -9.13 -37.46
N PHE A 4 2.55 -9.44 -36.18
CA PHE A 4 1.86 -8.84 -35.03
C PHE A 4 2.33 -7.39 -34.86
N ARG A 5 1.45 -6.45 -35.10
CA ARG A 5 1.65 -5.03 -34.74
C ARG A 5 1.34 -4.84 -33.25
N VAL A 6 2.36 -4.53 -32.50
CA VAL A 6 2.24 -4.05 -31.11
C VAL A 6 1.87 -2.57 -31.16
N THR A 7 0.63 -2.26 -30.80
CA THR A 7 0.17 -0.89 -30.57
C THR A 7 0.68 -0.38 -29.23
N ARG A 8 1.62 0.55 -29.26
CA ARG A 8 2.07 1.30 -28.08
C ARG A 8 1.02 2.36 -27.76
N SER A 9 0.27 2.16 -26.68
CA SER A 9 -0.60 3.20 -26.12
C SER A 9 0.27 4.26 -25.45
N ALA A 10 0.36 5.42 -26.08
CA ALA A 10 0.96 6.61 -25.51
C ALA A 10 0.02 7.15 -24.42
N VAL A 11 0.48 7.17 -23.18
CA VAL A 11 -0.17 7.89 -22.09
C VAL A 11 0.16 9.36 -22.28
N LEU A 12 -0.80 10.13 -22.79
CA LEU A 12 -0.74 11.59 -22.87
C LEU A 12 -0.84 12.15 -21.43
N LEU A 13 0.27 12.59 -20.88
CA LEU A 13 0.30 13.43 -19.69
C LEU A 13 -0.18 14.83 -20.10
N LEU A 14 -1.42 15.16 -19.76
CA LEU A 14 -1.92 16.54 -19.84
C LEU A 14 -1.21 17.36 -18.75
N THR A 15 -0.15 18.05 -19.13
CA THR A 15 0.44 19.15 -18.35
C THR A 15 -0.40 20.40 -18.55
N SER A 16 -1.45 20.56 -17.77
CA SER A 16 -2.13 21.85 -17.63
C SER A 16 -1.22 22.78 -16.82
N CYS A 17 -0.59 23.76 -17.47
CA CYS A 17 0.07 24.87 -16.82
C CYS A 17 -0.98 25.74 -16.10
N LEU A 18 -1.25 25.48 -14.83
CA LEU A 18 -1.91 26.43 -13.95
C LEU A 18 -0.90 27.53 -13.59
N PRO A 19 -1.29 28.82 -13.66
CA PRO A 19 -0.42 29.92 -13.26
C PRO A 19 -0.11 29.79 -11.77
N ALA A 20 1.13 29.50 -11.44
CA ALA A 20 1.60 29.43 -10.07
C ALA A 20 1.71 30.86 -9.52
N ALA A 21 0.70 31.32 -8.81
CA ALA A 21 0.88 32.43 -7.88
C ALA A 21 1.88 31.94 -6.82
N ALA A 22 3.12 32.45 -6.90
CA ALA A 22 4.17 32.12 -5.95
C ALA A 22 3.86 32.80 -4.61
N LEU A 23 3.06 32.11 -3.79
CA LEU A 23 2.96 32.45 -2.38
C LEU A 23 4.25 31.91 -1.74
N ALA A 24 5.14 32.82 -1.34
CA ALA A 24 6.29 32.50 -0.49
C ALA A 24 5.72 31.88 0.80
N GLN A 25 5.73 30.55 0.86
CA GLN A 25 5.18 29.84 2.00
C GLN A 25 6.22 29.80 3.11
N THR A 26 6.07 30.72 4.06
CA THR A 26 6.65 30.51 5.38
C THR A 26 6.05 29.20 5.93
N GLU A 27 6.90 28.24 6.24
CA GLU A 27 6.45 26.94 6.74
C GLU A 27 5.77 27.11 8.10
N SER A 28 4.44 27.17 8.11
CA SER A 28 3.70 27.36 9.35
C SER A 28 3.80 26.11 10.23
N LYS A 29 4.15 26.33 11.49
CA LYS A 29 4.03 25.33 12.55
C LYS A 29 2.54 25.07 12.80
N GLY A 30 2.16 23.78 12.92
CA GLY A 30 0.74 23.49 13.22
C GLY A 30 0.34 22.06 12.89
N VAL A 31 -0.87 21.75 13.31
CA VAL A 31 -1.53 20.47 13.05
C VAL A 31 -2.07 20.43 11.62
N TYR A 32 -2.15 19.27 11.04
CA TYR A 32 -2.83 19.01 9.78
C TYR A 32 -3.47 17.64 9.77
N VAL A 33 -4.43 17.45 8.88
CA VAL A 33 -5.04 16.16 8.58
C VAL A 33 -4.94 15.90 7.09
N THR A 34 -4.80 14.63 6.72
CA THR A 34 -4.72 14.21 5.33
C THR A 34 -5.71 13.07 5.09
N ALA A 35 -6.36 13.08 3.93
CA ALA A 35 -7.11 11.94 3.40
C ALA A 35 -6.61 11.63 1.99
N TYR A 36 -6.45 10.34 1.65
CA TYR A 36 -5.90 9.93 0.37
C TYR A 36 -6.50 8.61 -0.14
N GLY A 37 -6.52 8.47 -1.47
CA GLY A 37 -6.69 7.21 -2.16
C GLY A 37 -5.35 6.70 -2.70
N GLN A 38 -5.23 5.38 -2.88
CA GLN A 38 -4.00 4.77 -3.36
C GLN A 38 -4.23 3.62 -4.33
N VAL A 39 -3.26 3.45 -5.23
CA VAL A 39 -3.10 2.25 -6.04
C VAL A 39 -1.80 1.57 -5.64
N SER A 40 -1.82 0.27 -5.48
CA SER A 40 -0.65 -0.48 -5.03
C SER A 40 -0.43 -1.76 -5.83
N ARG A 41 0.82 -2.27 -5.74
CA ARG A 41 1.21 -3.56 -6.30
C ARG A 41 1.97 -4.34 -5.26
N ILE A 42 1.71 -5.65 -5.20
CA ILE A 42 2.49 -6.62 -4.45
C ILE A 42 3.21 -7.50 -5.46
N GLY A 43 4.47 -7.85 -5.19
CA GLY A 43 5.18 -8.87 -5.96
C GLY A 43 4.52 -10.24 -5.81
N ALA A 44 4.72 -11.11 -6.79
CA ALA A 44 4.29 -12.50 -6.66
C ALA A 44 4.94 -13.13 -5.41
N SER A 45 4.14 -13.84 -4.62
CA SER A 45 4.57 -14.46 -3.37
C SER A 45 4.39 -15.96 -3.44
N THR A 46 5.37 -16.70 -2.92
CA THR A 46 5.27 -18.16 -2.75
C THR A 46 4.87 -18.44 -1.31
N PHE A 47 3.73 -19.08 -1.12
CA PHE A 47 3.24 -19.51 0.18
C PHE A 47 3.70 -20.93 0.43
N THR A 48 4.12 -21.20 1.67
CA THR A 48 4.42 -22.57 2.12
C THR A 48 3.36 -22.97 3.13
N GLU A 49 2.60 -24.00 2.83
CA GLU A 49 1.62 -24.55 3.75
C GLU A 49 2.33 -25.57 4.65
N SER A 50 2.20 -25.39 5.98
CA SER A 50 2.67 -26.33 7.00
C SER A 50 1.46 -26.96 7.67
N GLY A 51 1.23 -28.26 7.52
CA GLY A 51 0.12 -28.95 8.16
C GLY A 51 0.11 -30.44 7.90
N ALA A 52 -0.78 -31.16 8.56
CA ALA A 52 -0.84 -32.63 8.65
C ALA A 52 -1.04 -33.39 7.32
N ARG A 53 -1.12 -32.71 6.19
CA ARG A 53 -1.27 -33.31 4.84
C ARG A 53 -0.07 -33.07 3.92
N GLY A 54 1.11 -33.01 4.50
CA GLY A 54 2.36 -33.01 3.76
C GLY A 54 2.96 -31.61 3.63
N ALA A 55 4.25 -31.49 3.97
CA ALA A 55 5.11 -30.39 3.56
C ALA A 55 5.11 -30.37 2.03
N GLY A 56 4.16 -29.65 1.47
CA GLY A 56 3.88 -29.66 0.06
C GLY A 56 4.66 -28.58 -0.68
N ALA A 57 4.78 -28.77 -1.96
CA ALA A 57 5.31 -27.82 -2.92
C ALA A 57 4.73 -26.42 -2.70
N GLY A 58 5.60 -25.40 -2.72
CA GLY A 58 5.21 -24.02 -2.53
C GLY A 58 4.08 -23.60 -3.49
N VAL A 59 3.08 -22.94 -2.95
CA VAL A 59 1.95 -22.42 -3.71
C VAL A 59 2.28 -20.99 -4.14
N GLN A 60 2.28 -20.73 -5.44
CA GLN A 60 2.53 -19.41 -5.97
C GLN A 60 1.22 -18.63 -6.10
N ALA A 61 1.14 -17.48 -5.41
CA ALA A 61 0.05 -16.53 -5.56
C ALA A 61 0.49 -15.33 -6.38
N LYS A 62 -0.34 -14.93 -7.33
CA LYS A 62 -0.22 -13.68 -8.08
C LYS A 62 -1.37 -12.77 -7.70
N PHE A 63 -1.05 -11.52 -7.44
CA PHE A 63 -2.02 -10.51 -7.08
C PHE A 63 -2.14 -9.47 -8.20
N GLY A 64 -3.34 -8.96 -8.39
CA GLY A 64 -3.64 -7.82 -9.24
C GLY A 64 -3.16 -6.50 -8.62
N ARG A 65 -3.57 -5.40 -9.26
CA ARG A 65 -3.42 -4.08 -8.67
C ARG A 65 -4.34 -3.99 -7.45
N GLY A 66 -3.81 -3.46 -6.34
CA GLY A 66 -4.60 -3.17 -5.16
C GLY A 66 -5.12 -1.75 -5.19
N LEU A 67 -6.29 -1.57 -4.60
CA LEU A 67 -6.86 -0.28 -4.29
C LEU A 67 -6.93 -0.11 -2.78
N GLY A 68 -6.89 1.12 -2.33
CA GLY A 68 -6.97 1.42 -0.91
C GLY A 68 -7.08 2.90 -0.64
N GLY A 69 -7.04 3.24 0.61
CA GLY A 69 -7.06 4.60 1.08
C GLY A 69 -6.68 4.68 2.54
N GLY A 70 -6.60 5.88 3.04
CA GLY A 70 -6.23 6.13 4.42
C GLY A 70 -6.21 7.60 4.73
N GLY A 71 -5.63 7.91 5.88
CA GLY A 71 -5.44 9.26 6.31
C GLY A 71 -4.40 9.35 7.41
N ASP A 72 -3.94 10.55 7.65
CA ASP A 72 -3.02 10.87 8.73
C ASP A 72 -3.43 12.13 9.50
N VAL A 73 -2.99 12.17 10.73
CA VAL A 73 -2.93 13.39 11.53
C VAL A 73 -1.45 13.67 11.78
N GLY A 74 -1.01 14.87 11.43
CA GLY A 74 0.38 15.25 11.54
C GLY A 74 0.58 16.60 12.20
N TYR A 75 1.84 16.84 12.61
CA TYR A 75 2.28 18.09 13.18
C TYR A 75 3.55 18.57 12.50
N ARG A 76 3.54 19.80 11.98
CA ARG A 76 4.71 20.51 11.41
C ARG A 76 5.44 21.26 12.51
N PHE A 77 6.76 21.07 12.60
CA PHE A 77 7.59 21.74 13.61
C PHE A 77 8.10 23.13 13.16
N GLY A 78 7.80 23.54 11.92
CA GLY A 78 8.22 24.84 11.36
C GLY A 78 9.69 24.90 10.91
N ASN A 79 10.41 23.77 10.97
CA ASN A 79 11.83 23.65 10.57
C ASN A 79 12.04 22.65 9.42
N GLY A 80 11.00 22.38 8.66
CA GLY A 80 10.98 21.41 7.56
C GLY A 80 10.73 19.97 8.02
N TRP A 81 10.55 19.71 9.29
CA TRP A 81 10.18 18.41 9.81
C TRP A 81 8.69 18.34 10.19
N ALA A 82 8.12 17.17 10.04
CA ALA A 82 6.80 16.83 10.54
C ALA A 82 6.79 15.40 11.08
N ALA A 83 5.86 15.13 12.00
CA ALA A 83 5.53 13.80 12.47
C ALA A 83 4.06 13.50 12.14
N GLU A 84 3.76 12.25 11.77
CA GLU A 84 2.42 11.82 11.36
C GLU A 84 2.06 10.51 12.06
N VAL A 85 0.78 10.37 12.44
CA VAL A 85 0.16 9.08 12.74
C VAL A 85 -0.79 8.78 11.59
N GLU A 86 -0.56 7.68 10.92
CA GLU A 86 -1.25 7.27 9.70
C GLU A 86 -2.04 5.99 9.94
N TRP A 87 -3.24 5.93 9.40
CA TRP A 87 -4.01 4.71 9.19
C TRP A 87 -4.11 4.43 7.69
N ASN A 88 -3.84 3.19 7.29
CA ASN A 88 -3.78 2.78 5.90
C ASN A 88 -4.48 1.44 5.70
N TYR A 89 -5.43 1.41 4.77
CA TYR A 89 -6.13 0.22 4.31
C TYR A 89 -5.86 -0.01 2.82
N ARG A 90 -5.64 -1.27 2.43
CA ARG A 90 -5.52 -1.67 1.03
C ARG A 90 -5.98 -3.10 0.82
N SER A 91 -6.57 -3.37 -0.35
CA SER A 91 -6.97 -4.71 -0.79
C SER A 91 -6.43 -5.00 -2.19
N HIS A 92 -6.02 -6.24 -2.41
CA HIS A 92 -5.49 -6.75 -3.68
C HIS A 92 -6.27 -8.01 -4.05
N ALA A 93 -6.88 -8.01 -5.23
CA ALA A 93 -7.54 -9.21 -5.75
C ALA A 93 -6.50 -10.28 -6.11
N LEU A 94 -6.76 -11.51 -5.73
CA LEU A 94 -5.99 -12.68 -6.14
C LEU A 94 -6.29 -12.98 -7.61
N THR A 95 -5.28 -12.97 -8.48
CA THR A 95 -5.45 -13.26 -9.91
C THR A 95 -5.16 -14.71 -10.26
N SER A 96 -4.29 -15.38 -9.53
CA SER A 96 -4.08 -16.82 -9.68
C SER A 96 -3.37 -17.43 -8.47
N LEU A 97 -3.78 -18.64 -8.11
CA LEU A 97 -3.11 -19.51 -7.14
C LEU A 97 -2.68 -20.77 -7.86
N ARG A 98 -1.39 -21.07 -7.88
CA ARG A 98 -0.83 -22.21 -8.60
C ARG A 98 0.05 -23.08 -7.69
N GLN A 99 -0.09 -24.40 -7.87
CA GLN A 99 0.83 -25.39 -7.28
C GLN A 99 1.43 -26.22 -8.43
N GLY A 100 2.71 -25.97 -8.74
CA GLY A 100 3.33 -26.51 -9.94
C GLY A 100 2.63 -26.03 -11.23
N THR A 101 2.14 -26.95 -12.03
CA THR A 101 1.37 -26.66 -13.26
C THR A 101 -0.14 -26.51 -13.02
N THR A 102 -0.64 -26.87 -11.84
CA THR A 102 -2.08 -26.86 -11.51
C THR A 102 -2.52 -25.52 -10.96
N THR A 103 -3.60 -24.96 -11.51
CA THR A 103 -4.26 -23.76 -10.97
C THR A 103 -5.28 -24.18 -9.92
N LEU A 104 -5.11 -23.71 -8.67
CA LEU A 104 -5.94 -24.11 -7.51
C LEU A 104 -7.12 -23.17 -7.28
N ALA A 105 -6.94 -21.86 -7.49
CA ALA A 105 -7.97 -20.84 -7.34
C ALA A 105 -7.66 -19.62 -8.22
N GLN A 106 -8.72 -18.88 -8.58
CA GLN A 106 -8.65 -17.66 -9.38
C GLN A 106 -9.40 -16.50 -8.72
N ASP A 107 -9.92 -16.71 -7.49
CA ASP A 107 -10.69 -15.71 -6.76
C ASP A 107 -10.27 -15.68 -5.30
N GLY A 108 -10.15 -14.46 -4.78
CA GLY A 108 -9.76 -14.19 -3.40
C GLY A 108 -9.28 -12.76 -3.23
N ASP A 109 -9.20 -12.33 -1.98
CA ASP A 109 -8.75 -11.00 -1.60
C ASP A 109 -7.62 -11.07 -0.59
N TYR A 110 -6.66 -10.17 -0.72
CA TYR A 110 -5.58 -9.97 0.22
C TYR A 110 -5.64 -8.52 0.75
N ALA A 111 -6.27 -8.36 1.89
CA ALA A 111 -6.47 -7.08 2.54
C ALA A 111 -5.46 -6.83 3.65
N SER A 112 -5.09 -5.58 3.89
CA SER A 112 -4.25 -5.18 5.02
C SER A 112 -4.71 -3.89 5.66
N ASN A 113 -4.67 -3.86 6.99
CA ASN A 113 -4.99 -2.73 7.86
C ASN A 113 -3.76 -2.43 8.73
N ILE A 114 -3.21 -1.23 8.60
CA ILE A 114 -1.90 -0.87 9.19
C ILE A 114 -1.99 0.52 9.81
N VAL A 115 -1.43 0.66 11.01
CA VAL A 115 -1.18 1.97 11.64
C VAL A 115 0.31 2.22 11.67
N LEU A 116 0.72 3.46 11.31
CA LEU A 116 2.12 3.85 11.19
C LEU A 116 2.37 5.16 11.94
N ILE A 117 3.61 5.33 12.40
CA ILE A 117 4.16 6.60 12.82
C ILE A 117 5.25 6.96 11.81
N ASN A 118 5.15 8.16 11.21
CA ASN A 118 6.06 8.63 10.19
C ASN A 118 6.81 9.88 10.65
N GLY A 119 8.08 9.96 10.31
CA GLY A 119 8.86 11.19 10.30
C GLY A 119 9.01 11.68 8.85
N VAL A 120 8.69 12.95 8.59
CA VAL A 120 8.70 13.53 7.25
C VAL A 120 9.63 14.73 7.21
N ARG A 121 10.55 14.75 6.24
CA ARG A 121 11.38 15.90 5.92
C ARG A 121 10.84 16.58 4.67
N ARG A 122 10.41 17.80 4.82
CA ARG A 122 9.88 18.67 3.76
C ARG A 122 10.99 19.62 3.31
N PHE A 123 11.00 19.94 2.02
CA PHE A 123 11.94 20.85 1.41
C PHE A 123 11.18 22.06 0.86
N PRO A 124 10.88 23.04 1.73
CA PRO A 124 10.12 24.22 1.32
C PRO A 124 10.82 24.94 0.17
N SER A 125 10.04 25.41 -0.78
CA SER A 125 10.54 26.20 -1.90
C SER A 125 9.71 27.48 -2.03
N THR A 126 10.22 28.44 -2.77
CA THR A 126 9.48 29.67 -3.13
C THR A 126 8.33 29.41 -4.11
N ARG A 127 8.19 28.17 -4.59
CA ARG A 127 7.15 27.74 -5.50
C ARG A 127 5.98 27.10 -4.74
N ALA A 128 4.84 26.92 -5.41
CA ALA A 128 3.70 26.22 -4.84
C ALA A 128 3.96 24.72 -4.52
N TRP A 129 5.05 24.16 -5.02
CA TRP A 129 5.46 22.77 -4.82
C TRP A 129 6.44 22.62 -3.65
N THR A 130 6.16 21.70 -2.76
CA THR A 130 7.04 21.34 -1.64
C THR A 130 7.36 19.86 -1.72
N PRO A 131 8.53 19.45 -2.23
CA PRO A 131 8.98 18.07 -2.19
C PRO A 131 9.17 17.61 -0.74
N TYR A 132 8.99 16.31 -0.51
CA TYR A 132 9.27 15.69 0.78
C TYR A 132 9.73 14.25 0.64
N VAL A 133 10.42 13.79 1.68
CA VAL A 133 10.76 12.39 1.90
C VAL A 133 10.38 12.01 3.32
N GLY A 134 10.10 10.75 3.57
CA GLY A 134 9.78 10.30 4.91
C GLY A 134 10.09 8.83 5.12
N ALA A 135 10.18 8.49 6.39
CA ALA A 135 10.31 7.12 6.85
C ALA A 135 9.37 6.89 8.03
N GLY A 136 8.84 5.70 8.12
CA GLY A 136 7.92 5.32 9.19
C GLY A 136 8.09 3.90 9.65
N LEU A 137 7.49 3.64 10.80
CA LEU A 137 7.36 2.30 11.37
C LEU A 137 5.91 2.09 11.76
N GLY A 138 5.34 0.99 11.32
CA GLY A 138 3.96 0.63 11.60
C GLY A 138 3.80 -0.73 12.25
N VAL A 139 2.58 -0.97 12.66
CA VAL A 139 2.10 -2.27 13.12
C VAL A 139 0.95 -2.70 12.24
N VAL A 140 1.05 -3.90 11.72
CA VAL A 140 -0.05 -4.55 11.00
C VAL A 140 -1.11 -4.92 12.03
N LEU A 141 -2.26 -4.25 11.97
CA LEU A 141 -3.40 -4.57 12.81
C LEU A 141 -4.05 -5.87 12.35
N GLU A 142 -4.19 -6.01 11.03
CA GLU A 142 -4.80 -7.17 10.42
C GLU A 142 -4.32 -7.33 8.96
N VAL A 143 -4.04 -8.56 8.59
CA VAL A 143 -3.86 -8.97 7.19
C VAL A 143 -4.73 -10.19 6.99
N ASP A 144 -5.69 -10.06 6.09
CA ASP A 144 -6.63 -11.12 5.74
C ASP A 144 -6.34 -11.64 4.34
N LEU A 145 -6.27 -12.95 4.24
CA LEU A 145 -6.18 -13.67 2.97
C LEU A 145 -7.38 -14.58 2.84
N ASP A 146 -8.35 -14.16 2.06
CA ASP A 146 -9.52 -14.95 1.70
C ASP A 146 -9.25 -15.72 0.41
N LEU A 147 -9.33 -17.04 0.48
CA LEU A 147 -9.17 -17.93 -0.67
C LEU A 147 -10.48 -18.65 -0.94
N ARG A 148 -10.98 -18.56 -2.17
CA ARG A 148 -12.11 -19.36 -2.66
C ARG A 148 -11.61 -20.44 -3.61
N PRO A 149 -11.51 -21.71 -3.16
CA PRO A 149 -11.09 -22.82 -4.01
C PRO A 149 -12.09 -23.04 -5.14
N ALA A 150 -11.58 -23.36 -6.34
CA ALA A 150 -12.41 -23.67 -7.51
C ALA A 150 -13.23 -24.98 -7.37
N SER A 151 -12.87 -25.86 -6.44
CA SER A 151 -13.58 -27.08 -6.12
C SER A 151 -14.24 -26.96 -4.76
N SER A 152 -15.50 -27.29 -4.65
CA SER A 152 -16.50 -27.37 -3.55
C SER A 152 -16.03 -27.48 -2.07
N GLY A 153 -14.85 -27.00 -1.74
CA GLY A 153 -14.35 -26.81 -0.38
C GLY A 153 -14.59 -25.39 0.05
N GLY A 154 -15.20 -25.17 1.23
CA GLY A 154 -15.55 -23.84 1.74
C GLY A 154 -14.39 -22.82 1.73
N SER A 155 -14.73 -21.54 1.79
CA SER A 155 -13.77 -20.44 1.85
C SER A 155 -12.79 -20.66 3.00
N ARG A 156 -11.51 -20.35 2.76
CA ARG A 156 -10.46 -20.39 3.79
C ARG A 156 -10.02 -18.97 4.06
N ALA A 157 -10.21 -18.52 5.29
CA ALA A 157 -9.74 -17.22 5.76
C ALA A 157 -8.49 -17.42 6.61
N TYR A 158 -7.46 -16.65 6.34
CA TYR A 158 -6.21 -16.61 7.10
C TYR A 158 -5.99 -15.18 7.58
N SER A 159 -5.77 -15.00 8.87
CA SER A 159 -5.54 -13.70 9.48
C SER A 159 -4.20 -13.69 10.22
N SER A 160 -3.54 -12.53 10.21
CA SER A 160 -2.31 -12.28 10.96
C SER A 160 -2.25 -10.84 11.44
N SER A 161 -1.71 -10.62 12.63
CA SER A 161 -1.56 -9.30 13.24
C SER A 161 -0.22 -9.14 13.97
N GLY A 162 0.05 -7.93 14.47
CA GLY A 162 1.18 -7.66 15.36
C GLY A 162 2.56 -7.60 14.69
N ARG A 163 2.65 -7.50 13.35
CA ARG A 163 3.92 -7.43 12.63
C ARG A 163 4.38 -6.01 12.44
N LEU A 164 5.68 -5.77 12.65
CA LEU A 164 6.30 -4.49 12.33
C LEU A 164 6.40 -4.29 10.82
N ALA A 165 6.11 -3.07 10.39
CA ALA A 165 6.06 -2.68 8.98
C ALA A 165 6.82 -1.36 8.77
N PRO A 166 8.14 -1.38 8.51
CA PRO A 166 8.85 -0.19 8.08
C PRO A 166 8.33 0.30 6.73
N GLN A 167 8.27 1.63 6.58
CA GLN A 167 7.82 2.34 5.39
C GLN A 167 8.83 3.41 4.98
N LEU A 168 8.99 3.60 3.68
CA LEU A 168 9.67 4.75 3.08
C LEU A 168 8.69 5.46 2.14
N MET A 169 8.78 6.78 2.08
CA MET A 169 7.92 7.59 1.21
C MET A 169 8.70 8.73 0.56
N SER A 170 8.29 9.13 -0.62
CA SER A 170 8.77 10.31 -1.32
C SER A 170 7.65 10.90 -2.15
N GLY A 171 7.47 12.21 -2.07
CA GLY A 171 6.37 12.86 -2.73
C GLY A 171 6.50 14.36 -2.83
N VAL A 172 5.40 14.97 -3.20
CA VAL A 172 5.29 16.42 -3.36
C VAL A 172 3.92 16.88 -2.87
N GLU A 173 3.90 18.02 -2.19
CA GLU A 173 2.71 18.79 -1.86
C GLU A 173 2.58 19.95 -2.84
N TYR A 174 1.36 20.21 -3.30
CA TYR A 174 1.03 21.39 -4.08
C TYR A 174 0.04 22.25 -3.30
N ALA A 175 0.39 23.51 -3.03
CA ALA A 175 -0.48 24.43 -2.31
C ALA A 175 -1.62 24.90 -3.23
N LEU A 176 -2.85 24.57 -2.87
CA LEU A 176 -4.06 25.05 -3.51
C LEU A 176 -4.51 26.38 -2.90
N THR A 177 -4.45 26.45 -1.57
CA THR A 177 -4.76 27.64 -0.76
C THR A 177 -3.77 27.70 0.41
N PRO A 178 -3.80 28.70 1.27
CA PRO A 178 -2.99 28.71 2.49
C PRO A 178 -3.21 27.49 3.40
N THR A 179 -4.42 26.93 3.42
CA THR A 179 -4.81 25.80 4.29
C THR A 179 -4.91 24.47 3.56
N TRP A 180 -5.25 24.44 2.27
CA TRP A 180 -5.45 23.23 1.49
C TRP A 180 -4.26 22.91 0.59
N ARG A 181 -3.82 21.66 0.61
CA ARG A 181 -2.74 21.13 -0.25
C ARG A 181 -3.18 19.85 -0.92
N LEU A 182 -2.81 19.70 -2.18
CA LEU A 182 -2.85 18.44 -2.88
C LEU A 182 -1.55 17.69 -2.56
N ILE A 183 -1.64 16.40 -2.26
CA ILE A 183 -0.46 15.55 -2.06
C ILE A 183 -0.43 14.44 -3.10
N THR A 184 0.77 14.10 -3.53
CA THR A 184 1.02 12.86 -4.28
C THR A 184 2.36 12.28 -3.85
N ASP A 185 2.40 10.99 -3.60
CA ASP A 185 3.64 10.30 -3.19
C ASP A 185 3.68 8.84 -3.64
N ALA A 186 4.89 8.32 -3.65
CA ALA A 186 5.19 6.91 -3.77
C ALA A 186 5.63 6.37 -2.41
N ARG A 187 5.13 5.21 -2.02
CA ARG A 187 5.44 4.55 -0.76
C ARG A 187 5.83 3.11 -0.97
N TRP A 188 6.89 2.72 -0.30
CA TRP A 188 7.33 1.34 -0.19
C TRP A 188 7.21 0.90 1.27
N LEU A 189 6.45 -0.16 1.50
CA LEU A 189 6.23 -0.75 2.80
C LEU A 189 6.79 -2.18 2.80
N ARG A 190 7.34 -2.61 3.92
CA ARG A 190 7.81 -3.98 4.11
C ARG A 190 7.26 -4.54 5.43
N ALA A 191 6.26 -5.39 5.34
CA ALA A 191 5.86 -6.19 6.50
C ALA A 191 6.64 -7.50 6.50
N GLY A 192 7.04 -7.95 7.69
CA GLY A 192 7.73 -9.22 7.89
C GLY A 192 6.91 -10.42 7.40
N ALA A 193 7.50 -11.61 7.43
CA ALA A 193 6.80 -12.85 7.07
C ALA A 193 5.48 -12.96 7.84
N VAL A 194 4.39 -13.06 7.12
CA VAL A 194 3.05 -13.23 7.68
C VAL A 194 2.83 -14.73 7.86
N SER A 195 2.73 -15.18 9.11
CA SER A 195 2.21 -16.52 9.42
C SER A 195 0.74 -16.34 9.73
N ALA A 196 -0.13 -16.89 8.92
CA ALA A 196 -1.56 -16.82 9.13
C ALA A 196 -2.07 -18.19 9.57
N ASP A 197 -2.76 -18.23 10.69
CA ASP A 197 -3.43 -19.42 11.20
C ASP A 197 -4.84 -19.52 10.61
N ASN A 198 -5.31 -20.74 10.42
CA ASN A 198 -6.66 -20.96 9.89
C ASN A 198 -7.72 -20.50 10.89
N ALA A 199 -8.43 -19.42 10.57
CA ALA A 199 -9.47 -18.84 11.41
C ALA A 199 -10.75 -19.72 11.51
N THR A 200 -10.90 -20.73 10.65
CA THR A 200 -12.12 -21.57 10.59
C THR A 200 -12.08 -22.81 11.49
N GLY A 201 -11.11 -22.94 12.40
CA GLY A 201 -11.12 -23.97 13.46
C GLY A 201 -11.05 -25.45 13.03
N ASN A 202 -10.99 -25.75 11.76
CA ASN A 202 -10.71 -27.09 11.27
C ASN A 202 -9.19 -27.28 11.18
N SER A 203 -8.69 -28.38 11.71
CA SER A 203 -7.30 -28.86 11.79
C SER A 203 -6.49 -28.66 10.50
N GLY A 204 -6.38 -27.43 10.06
CA GLY A 204 -5.69 -27.01 8.86
C GLY A 204 -4.42 -26.25 9.24
N GLY A 205 -3.34 -26.52 8.55
CA GLY A 205 -2.05 -25.98 8.81
C GLY A 205 -1.97 -24.45 8.70
N SER A 206 -0.88 -23.88 9.22
CA SER A 206 -0.55 -22.49 9.06
C SER A 206 0.03 -22.23 7.67
N VAL A 207 -0.37 -21.12 7.05
CA VAL A 207 0.21 -20.63 5.79
C VAL A 207 1.23 -19.56 6.11
N ARG A 208 2.44 -19.72 5.66
CA ARG A 208 3.51 -18.75 5.81
C ARG A 208 3.74 -18.01 4.51
N SER A 209 3.39 -16.71 4.49
CA SER A 209 3.80 -15.81 3.40
C SER A 209 5.17 -15.22 3.71
N PRO A 210 6.13 -15.30 2.80
CA PRO A 210 7.50 -14.91 3.11
C PRO A 210 7.66 -13.41 3.35
N ARG A 211 6.90 -12.54 2.66
CA ARG A 211 6.99 -11.07 2.80
C ARG A 211 5.82 -10.37 2.13
N TYR A 212 5.30 -9.33 2.78
CA TYR A 212 4.34 -8.40 2.22
C TYR A 212 5.05 -7.07 1.94
N ASN A 213 5.35 -6.79 0.69
CA ASN A 213 6.12 -5.62 0.26
C ASN A 213 5.36 -4.82 -0.81
N PRO A 214 4.28 -4.11 -0.46
CA PRO A 214 3.56 -3.29 -1.42
C PRO A 214 4.37 -2.04 -1.79
N LEU A 215 4.35 -1.73 -3.09
CA LEU A 215 4.68 -0.42 -3.64
C LEU A 215 3.38 0.27 -4.00
N SER A 216 3.14 1.47 -3.49
CA SER A 216 1.92 2.23 -3.73
C SER A 216 2.21 3.64 -4.22
N VAL A 217 1.27 4.18 -4.98
CA VAL A 217 1.18 5.60 -5.34
C VAL A 217 -0.11 6.12 -4.74
N GLN A 218 -0.02 7.28 -4.10
CA GLN A 218 -1.13 7.93 -3.42
C GLN A 218 -1.42 9.30 -4.03
N VAL A 219 -2.68 9.69 -3.98
CA VAL A 219 -3.14 11.04 -4.25
C VAL A 219 -4.16 11.41 -3.17
N GLY A 220 -4.02 12.59 -2.60
CA GLY A 220 -4.88 13.01 -1.51
C GLY A 220 -4.90 14.51 -1.29
N VAL A 221 -5.68 14.92 -0.31
CA VAL A 221 -5.80 16.29 0.12
C VAL A 221 -5.40 16.43 1.58
N ARG A 222 -4.73 17.53 1.90
CA ARG A 222 -4.24 17.86 3.24
C ARG A 222 -4.79 19.21 3.65
N TYR A 223 -5.36 19.27 4.84
CA TYR A 223 -5.84 20.49 5.47
C TYR A 223 -4.95 20.86 6.66
N GLY A 224 -4.43 22.07 6.69
CA GLY A 224 -3.65 22.63 7.81
C GLY A 224 -4.47 23.61 8.62
N PHE A 225 -4.39 23.50 9.93
CA PHE A 225 -5.05 24.37 10.88
C PHE A 225 -4.18 25.59 11.23
#